data_2f0bd5ca634d6d7abd4d371ec2fae609
#
_entry.id   2f0bd5ca634d6d7abd4d371ec2fae609
#
_cell.length_a   1.000
_cell.length_b   1.000
_cell.length_c   1.000
_cell.angle_alpha   90.00
_cell.angle_beta   90.00
_cell.angle_gamma   90.00
#
_symmetry.space_group_name_H-M   'P 1'
#
loop_
_entity.id
_entity.type
_entity.pdbx_description
1 polymer ?
#
loop_
_entity_poly.entity_id
_entity_poly.type
_entity_poly.pdbx_seq_one_letter_code
_entity_poly.pdbx_strand_id
1 'polypeptide(L)'
;MANANHNILGVHVTDRLQRVADVQKLLTDFGDCIKTRLGMHEVGSASSPNGLLILEMVGPDAKAKDLAAKLTAIPGIEVQRMVFKHD
;
A
#
# COMPACT_ATOMS: atom_id res chain seq x y z
N MET A 1 -24.96 -6.89 -3.36
CA MET A 1 -24.00 -6.66 -2.44
C MET A 1 -22.74 -7.41 -2.65
N ALA A 2 -21.82 -6.74 -2.95
CA ALA A 2 -20.60 -7.37 -3.25
C ALA A 2 -19.96 -7.89 -1.99
N ASN A 3 -19.61 -9.14 -2.00
CA ASN A 3 -18.80 -9.69 -0.94
C ASN A 3 -17.35 -9.48 -1.30
N ALA A 4 -16.94 -8.24 -1.19
CA ALA A 4 -15.57 -7.89 -1.50
C ALA A 4 -14.65 -8.66 -0.55
N ASN A 5 -13.59 -9.21 -1.08
CA ASN A 5 -12.59 -9.85 -0.26
C ASN A 5 -11.90 -8.80 0.62
N HIS A 6 -11.32 -9.28 1.71
CA HIS A 6 -10.53 -8.41 2.57
C HIS A 6 -9.10 -8.36 2.02
N ASN A 7 -8.70 -7.22 1.52
CA ASN A 7 -7.39 -7.04 0.90
C ASN A 7 -6.49 -6.23 1.80
N ILE A 8 -5.26 -6.71 1.98
CA ILE A 8 -4.22 -5.99 2.70
C ILE A 8 -3.01 -5.89 1.79
N LEU A 9 -2.50 -4.68 1.63
CA LEU A 9 -1.31 -4.43 0.83
C LEU A 9 -0.14 -4.13 1.76
N GLY A 10 0.96 -4.87 1.59
CA GLY A 10 2.23 -4.51 2.19
C GLY A 10 3.04 -3.77 1.13
N VAL A 11 3.51 -2.58 1.44
CA VAL A 11 4.23 -1.74 0.50
C VAL A 11 5.59 -1.43 1.09
N HIS A 12 6.63 -2.01 0.50
CA HIS A 12 8.01 -1.76 0.93
C HIS A 12 8.60 -0.68 0.03
N VAL A 13 9.01 0.42 0.66
CA VAL A 13 9.52 1.58 -0.06
C VAL A 13 11.02 1.66 0.20
N THR A 14 11.82 1.39 -0.83
CA THR A 14 13.24 1.66 -0.77
C THR A 14 13.46 3.10 -1.24
N ASP A 15 14.45 3.76 -0.63
CA ASP A 15 14.77 5.13 -1.00
C ASP A 15 13.56 6.06 -0.91
N ARG A 16 12.88 6.02 0.24
CA ARG A 16 11.62 6.76 0.43
C ARG A 16 11.76 8.26 0.24
N LEU A 17 12.96 8.80 0.44
CA LEU A 17 13.18 10.24 0.24
C LEU A 17 12.99 10.64 -1.20
N GLN A 18 13.23 9.72 -2.14
CA GLN A 18 13.06 9.98 -3.55
C GLN A 18 11.63 9.69 -4.04
N ARG A 19 10.92 8.80 -3.35
CA ARG A 19 9.66 8.24 -3.87
C ARG A 19 8.44 8.62 -3.06
N VAL A 20 8.62 9.31 -1.94
CA VAL A 20 7.51 9.56 -1.02
C VAL A 20 6.39 10.37 -1.68
N ALA A 21 6.71 11.32 -2.53
CA ALA A 21 5.69 12.15 -3.16
C ALA A 21 4.80 11.33 -4.11
N ASP A 22 5.40 10.42 -4.89
CA ASP A 22 4.65 9.57 -5.80
C ASP A 22 3.74 8.60 -5.05
N VAL A 23 4.27 8.02 -3.98
CA VAL A 23 3.49 7.09 -3.15
C VAL A 23 2.33 7.83 -2.49
N GLN A 24 2.57 9.00 -1.90
CA GLN A 24 1.53 9.77 -1.24
C GLN A 24 0.42 10.19 -2.20
N LYS A 25 0.78 10.54 -3.42
CA LYS A 25 -0.21 10.92 -4.41
C LYS A 25 -1.15 9.75 -4.72
N LEU A 26 -0.62 8.55 -4.90
CA LEU A 26 -1.43 7.38 -5.14
C LEU A 26 -2.33 7.05 -3.95
N LEU A 27 -1.79 7.15 -2.73
CA LEU A 27 -2.59 6.88 -1.53
C LEU A 27 -3.73 7.89 -1.41
N THR A 28 -3.51 9.13 -1.79
CA THR A 28 -4.56 10.15 -1.80
C THR A 28 -5.61 9.82 -2.85
N ASP A 29 -5.18 9.44 -4.05
CA ASP A 29 -6.09 9.10 -5.15
C ASP A 29 -7.00 7.92 -4.79
N PHE A 30 -6.49 6.98 -3.99
CA PHE A 30 -7.23 5.79 -3.57
C PHE A 30 -7.79 5.91 -2.15
N GLY A 31 -7.84 7.13 -1.61
CA GLY A 31 -8.23 7.34 -0.21
C GLY A 31 -9.59 6.75 0.15
N ASP A 32 -10.54 6.75 -0.77
CA ASP A 32 -11.87 6.19 -0.52
C ASP A 32 -11.85 4.67 -0.34
N CYS A 33 -10.79 4.02 -0.78
CA CYS A 33 -10.65 2.57 -0.71
C CYS A 33 -9.66 2.12 0.36
N ILE A 34 -9.05 3.03 1.09
CA ILE A 34 -8.10 2.72 2.15
C ILE A 34 -8.76 3.00 3.50
N LYS A 35 -9.02 1.93 4.25
CA LYS A 35 -9.64 2.05 5.57
C LYS A 35 -8.61 2.37 6.64
N THR A 36 -7.48 1.68 6.59
CA THR A 36 -6.43 1.81 7.60
C THR A 36 -5.08 1.90 6.90
N ARG A 37 -4.24 2.73 7.44
CA ARG A 37 -2.93 2.97 6.90
C ARG A 37 -1.94 3.03 8.05
N LEU A 38 -0.93 2.17 8.01
CA LEU A 38 0.09 2.10 9.05
C LEU A 38 1.47 2.19 8.41
N GLY A 39 2.23 3.20 8.81
CA GLY A 39 3.60 3.36 8.34
C GLY A 39 4.58 2.95 9.41
N MET A 40 5.66 2.29 8.99
CA MET A 40 6.69 1.83 9.91
C MET A 40 8.07 2.13 9.35
N HIS A 41 9.02 2.39 10.26
CA HIS A 41 10.43 2.53 9.92
C HIS A 41 11.16 1.26 10.31
N GLU A 42 12.34 1.05 9.75
CA GLU A 42 13.17 -0.05 10.18
C GLU A 42 13.60 0.14 11.63
N VAL A 43 13.61 -0.96 12.36
CA VAL A 43 14.01 -0.95 13.76
C VAL A 43 15.49 -0.63 13.85
N GLY A 44 15.81 0.28 14.77
CA GLY A 44 17.19 0.61 15.04
C GLY A 44 17.80 1.68 14.16
N SER A 45 17.05 2.22 13.21
CA SER A 45 17.57 3.27 12.34
C SER A 45 16.48 4.29 12.01
N ALA A 46 16.44 5.36 12.76
CA ALA A 46 15.49 6.45 12.52
C ALA A 46 15.74 7.15 11.18
N SER A 47 16.95 7.02 10.65
CA SER A 47 17.33 7.67 9.39
C SER A 47 17.33 6.73 8.20
N SER A 48 16.81 5.51 8.37
CA SER A 48 16.73 4.59 7.24
C SER A 48 15.91 5.19 6.10
N PRO A 49 16.39 5.12 4.85
CA PRO A 49 15.63 5.58 3.71
C PRO A 49 14.50 4.62 3.35
N ASN A 50 14.46 3.46 3.95
CA ASN A 50 13.45 2.45 3.65
C ASN A 50 12.28 2.58 4.62
N GLY A 51 11.11 2.21 4.15
CA GLY A 51 9.91 2.20 4.97
C GLY A 51 8.97 1.08 4.55
N LEU A 52 8.03 0.79 5.43
CA LEU A 52 7.02 -0.22 5.17
C LEU A 52 5.66 0.38 5.50
N LEU A 53 4.72 0.22 4.57
CA LEU A 53 3.34 0.63 4.77
C LEU A 53 2.45 -0.59 4.75
N ILE A 54 1.48 -0.62 5.64
CA ILE A 54 0.43 -1.63 5.64
C ILE A 54 -0.88 -0.90 5.36
N LEU A 55 -1.59 -1.34 4.33
CA LEU A 55 -2.84 -0.72 3.91
C LEU A 55 -3.96 -1.75 3.99
N GLU A 56 -4.99 -1.42 4.76
CA GLU A 56 -6.22 -2.22 4.78
C GLU A 56 -7.18 -1.61 3.76
N MET A 57 -7.52 -2.38 2.74
CA MET A 57 -8.34 -1.89 1.64
C MET A 57 -9.79 -2.27 1.84
N VAL A 58 -10.68 -1.40 1.37
CA VAL A 58 -12.12 -1.67 1.33
C VAL A 58 -12.60 -1.46 -0.10
N GLY A 59 -13.76 -2.02 -0.41
CA GLY A 59 -14.34 -1.90 -1.74
C GLY A 59 -13.96 -3.07 -2.63
N PRO A 60 -14.19 -2.95 -3.95
CA PRO A 60 -13.97 -4.07 -4.87
C PRO A 60 -12.50 -4.46 -4.96
N ASP A 61 -12.25 -5.75 -5.15
CA ASP A 61 -10.90 -6.27 -5.34
C ASP A 61 -10.16 -5.55 -6.46
N ALA A 62 -10.87 -5.12 -7.49
CA ALA A 62 -10.26 -4.42 -8.61
C ALA A 62 -9.51 -3.16 -8.17
N LYS A 63 -10.00 -2.48 -7.13
CA LYS A 63 -9.34 -1.28 -6.62
C LYS A 63 -8.03 -1.63 -5.93
N ALA A 64 -8.01 -2.70 -5.15
CA ALA A 64 -6.76 -3.13 -4.50
C ALA A 64 -5.74 -3.58 -5.54
N LYS A 65 -6.18 -4.31 -6.56
CA LYS A 65 -5.29 -4.72 -7.65
C LYS A 65 -4.74 -3.52 -8.40
N ASP A 66 -5.58 -2.52 -8.67
CA ASP A 66 -5.17 -1.33 -9.41
C ASP A 66 -4.13 -0.54 -8.63
N LEU A 67 -4.38 -0.32 -7.34
CA LEU A 67 -3.43 0.39 -6.49
C LEU A 67 -2.10 -0.37 -6.41
N ALA A 68 -2.16 -1.69 -6.21
CA ALA A 68 -0.95 -2.50 -6.15
C ALA A 68 -0.14 -2.39 -7.44
N ALA A 69 -0.80 -2.43 -8.59
CA ALA A 69 -0.12 -2.31 -9.87
C ALA A 69 0.54 -0.94 -10.05
N LYS A 70 -0.17 0.12 -9.67
CA LYS A 70 0.36 1.48 -9.80
C LYS A 70 1.52 1.74 -8.86
N LEU A 71 1.45 1.21 -7.64
CA LEU A 71 2.57 1.32 -6.70
C LEU A 71 3.78 0.55 -7.20
N THR A 72 3.56 -0.66 -7.72
CA THR A 72 4.65 -1.49 -8.22
C THR A 72 5.36 -0.84 -9.40
N ALA A 73 4.67 0.00 -10.16
CA ALA A 73 5.27 0.70 -11.28
C ALA A 73 6.26 1.78 -10.85
N ILE A 74 6.24 2.19 -9.59
CA ILE A 74 7.20 3.17 -9.08
C ILE A 74 8.52 2.45 -8.78
N PRO A 75 9.65 2.89 -9.35
CA PRO A 75 10.93 2.23 -9.06
C PRO A 75 11.24 2.23 -7.56
N GLY A 76 11.74 1.11 -7.06
CA GLY A 76 12.10 0.97 -5.66
C GLY A 76 10.93 0.59 -4.75
N ILE A 77 9.75 0.36 -5.30
CA ILE A 77 8.56 -0.02 -4.53
C ILE A 77 8.26 -1.50 -4.78
N GLU A 78 8.14 -2.24 -3.70
CA GLU A 78 7.70 -3.64 -3.75
C GLU A 78 6.36 -3.75 -3.04
N VAL A 79 5.40 -4.45 -3.65
CA VAL A 79 4.06 -4.61 -3.08
C VAL A 79 3.73 -6.08 -2.99
N GLN A 80 3.21 -6.48 -1.83
CA GLN A 80 2.65 -7.81 -1.65
C GLN A 80 1.20 -7.64 -1.19
N ARG A 81 0.34 -8.54 -1.65
CA ARG A 81 -1.08 -8.45 -1.36
C ARG A 81 -1.56 -9.72 -0.68
N MET A 82 -2.24 -9.54 0.46
CA MET A 82 -2.95 -10.62 1.14
C MET A 82 -4.42 -10.49 0.87
N VAL A 83 -5.06 -11.58 0.50
CA VAL A 83 -6.48 -11.60 0.21
C VAL A 83 -7.17 -12.63 1.10
N PHE A 84 -8.09 -12.16 1.93
CA PHE A 84 -8.92 -13.03 2.74
C PHE A 84 -10.32 -13.03 2.12
N LYS A 85 -10.79 -14.20 1.75
CA LYS A 85 -12.08 -14.31 1.08
C LYS A 85 -13.21 -14.17 2.08
N HIS A 86 -14.24 -13.46 1.67
CA HIS A 86 -15.48 -13.36 2.43
C HIS A 86 -16.55 -14.20 1.77
N ASP A 87 -17.34 -14.83 2.57
CA ASP A 87 -18.49 -15.59 2.08
C ASP A 87 -19.76 -14.78 2.16
#